data_4c447f4406424fc5d652a00cdb986160
#
_entry.id   4c447f4406424fc5d652a00cdb986160
#
_cell.length_a   1.000
_cell.length_b   1.000
_cell.length_c   1.000
_cell.angle_alpha   90.00
_cell.angle_beta   90.00
_cell.angle_gamma   90.00
#
_symmetry.space_group_name_H-M   'P 1'
#
loop_
_entity.id
_entity.type
_entity.pdbx_description
1 polymer ?
#
loop_
_entity_poly.entity_id
_entity_poly.type
_entity_poly.pdbx_seq_one_letter_code
_entity_poly.pdbx_strand_id
1 'polypeptide(L)'
;MLLYFVDAIQPAECAVLKGQGHRCVIAASSDQATLRHNMATAEVLIVRSTTVTREMMEAAPNLGLIIRAGAGTDTIDVDAASEFGIYVCNVPGQNAVAVAELTLGLVLALDRGITQSTNDLKGSYWNKAKYSDASGLKGRNIGILGFGSIGYEVAVRAKAFG
;
A
#
# COMPACT_ATOMS: atom_id res chain seq x y z
N MET A 1 24.34 9.59 -4.10
CA MET A 1 23.86 8.31 -3.54
C MET A 1 23.23 7.48 -4.65
N LEU A 2 23.37 6.16 -4.58
CA LEU A 2 22.71 5.22 -5.47
C LEU A 2 21.37 4.77 -4.83
N LEU A 3 20.27 5.21 -5.44
CA LEU A 3 18.90 4.84 -5.05
C LEU A 3 18.41 3.70 -5.94
N TYR A 4 18.04 2.60 -5.32
CA TYR A 4 17.52 1.42 -6.00
C TYR A 4 16.01 1.27 -5.73
N PHE A 5 15.21 1.35 -6.80
CA PHE A 5 13.76 1.20 -6.76
C PHE A 5 13.40 -0.23 -7.15
N VAL A 6 12.82 -0.96 -6.23
CA VAL A 6 12.41 -2.35 -6.46
C VAL A 6 11.03 -2.41 -7.11
N ASP A 7 10.12 -1.56 -6.65
CA ASP A 7 8.79 -1.44 -7.22
C ASP A 7 8.73 -0.30 -8.25
N ALA A 8 7.69 -0.32 -9.09
CA ALA A 8 7.51 0.70 -10.12
C ALA A 8 7.38 2.12 -9.54
N ILE A 9 8.10 3.05 -10.14
CA ILE A 9 8.07 4.48 -9.82
C ILE A 9 7.69 5.29 -11.05
N GLN A 10 7.07 6.44 -10.85
CA GLN A 10 6.76 7.37 -11.94
C GLN A 10 8.06 7.99 -12.51
N PRO A 11 8.22 8.09 -13.84
CA PRO A 11 9.42 8.65 -14.45
C PRO A 11 9.74 10.09 -14.00
N ALA A 12 8.71 10.88 -13.72
CA ALA A 12 8.86 12.26 -13.25
C ALA A 12 9.56 12.33 -11.87
N GLU A 13 9.26 11.42 -10.96
CA GLU A 13 9.88 11.35 -9.63
C GLU A 13 11.36 10.99 -9.72
N CYS A 14 11.71 10.04 -10.59
CA CYS A 14 13.10 9.73 -10.90
C CYS A 14 13.87 10.94 -11.50
N ALA A 15 13.22 11.74 -12.33
CA ALA A 15 13.86 12.91 -12.94
C ALA A 15 14.21 13.97 -11.88
N VAL A 16 13.34 14.21 -10.90
CA VAL A 16 13.60 15.12 -9.76
C VAL A 16 14.82 14.68 -8.97
N LEU A 17 14.87 13.40 -8.59
CA LEU A 17 15.99 12.84 -7.81
C LEU A 17 17.31 12.88 -8.58
N LYS A 18 17.29 12.60 -9.89
CA LYS A 18 18.46 12.73 -10.76
C LYS A 18 18.93 14.18 -10.86
N GLY A 19 17.99 15.14 -10.93
CA GLY A 19 18.30 16.58 -10.93
C GLY A 19 18.96 17.05 -9.64
N GLN A 20 18.75 16.33 -8.52
CA GLN A 20 19.41 16.55 -7.22
C GLN A 20 20.78 15.83 -7.10
N GLY A 21 21.27 15.23 -8.17
CA GLY A 21 22.57 14.55 -8.20
C GLY A 21 22.53 13.09 -7.69
N HIS A 22 21.37 12.48 -7.57
CA HIS A 22 21.24 11.08 -7.21
C HIS A 22 21.26 10.19 -8.45
N ARG A 23 21.83 9.00 -8.32
CA ARG A 23 21.76 7.96 -9.34
C ARG A 23 20.58 7.02 -9.03
N CYS A 24 19.57 7.00 -9.90
CA CYS A 24 18.38 6.17 -9.74
C CYS A 24 18.48 4.94 -10.65
N VAL A 25 18.34 3.75 -10.06
CA VAL A 25 18.23 2.48 -10.75
C VAL A 25 16.87 1.88 -10.43
N ILE A 26 16.13 1.45 -11.45
CA ILE A 26 14.83 0.79 -11.30
C ILE A 26 15.04 -0.69 -11.58
N ALA A 27 14.53 -1.55 -10.71
CA ALA A 27 14.59 -2.99 -10.89
C ALA A 27 13.92 -3.40 -12.21
N ALA A 28 14.61 -4.22 -12.99
CA ALA A 28 14.06 -4.81 -14.19
C ALA A 28 13.16 -6.04 -13.91
N SER A 29 13.24 -6.58 -12.70
CA SER A 29 12.53 -7.78 -12.27
C SER A 29 12.26 -7.74 -10.76
N SER A 30 11.16 -8.34 -10.34
CA SER A 30 10.84 -8.59 -8.93
C SER A 30 11.37 -9.95 -8.43
N ASP A 31 12.10 -10.68 -9.27
CA ASP A 31 12.75 -11.94 -8.87
C ASP A 31 13.80 -11.70 -7.79
N GLN A 32 13.71 -12.45 -6.69
CA GLN A 32 14.54 -12.29 -5.50
C GLN A 32 16.05 -12.47 -5.76
N ALA A 33 16.44 -13.37 -6.69
CA ALA A 33 17.84 -13.58 -7.01
C ALA A 33 18.42 -12.38 -7.78
N THR A 34 17.69 -11.88 -8.77
CA THR A 34 18.03 -10.68 -9.54
C THR A 34 18.10 -9.45 -8.65
N LEU A 35 17.14 -9.29 -7.72
CA LEU A 35 17.13 -8.18 -6.77
C LEU A 35 18.38 -8.20 -5.87
N ARG A 36 18.72 -9.34 -5.28
CA ARG A 36 19.94 -9.48 -4.44
C ARG A 36 21.20 -9.08 -5.19
N HIS A 37 21.36 -9.54 -6.42
CA HIS A 37 22.54 -9.21 -7.23
C HIS A 37 22.63 -7.69 -7.50
N ASN A 38 21.53 -7.08 -7.86
CA ASN A 38 21.49 -5.66 -8.21
C ASN A 38 21.57 -4.71 -7.00
N MET A 39 21.19 -5.20 -5.81
CA MET A 39 21.25 -4.43 -4.56
C MET A 39 22.67 -4.28 -3.99
N ALA A 40 23.62 -5.08 -4.43
CA ALA A 40 24.99 -5.11 -3.86
C ALA A 40 25.69 -3.74 -3.82
N THR A 41 25.30 -2.80 -4.69
CA THR A 41 25.87 -1.43 -4.75
C THR A 41 24.89 -0.36 -4.26
N ALA A 42 23.67 -0.72 -3.84
CA ALA A 42 22.67 0.23 -3.40
C ALA A 42 23.02 0.85 -2.04
N GLU A 43 22.88 2.16 -1.92
CA GLU A 43 22.99 2.88 -0.64
C GLU A 43 21.62 3.14 -0.02
N VAL A 44 20.60 3.30 -0.88
CA VAL A 44 19.21 3.51 -0.47
C VAL A 44 18.31 2.57 -1.27
N LEU A 45 17.45 1.85 -0.57
CA LEU A 45 16.44 0.97 -1.15
C LEU A 45 15.06 1.61 -1.02
N ILE A 46 14.31 1.68 -2.12
CA ILE A 46 12.95 2.19 -2.11
C ILE A 46 12.01 1.07 -2.55
N VAL A 47 11.10 0.71 -1.66
CA VAL A 47 10.13 -0.39 -1.85
C VAL A 47 8.70 0.08 -1.59
N ARG A 48 7.74 -0.59 -2.19
CA ARG A 48 6.31 -0.38 -1.93
C ARG A 48 5.64 -1.67 -1.45
N SER A 49 5.74 -2.73 -2.22
CA SER A 49 5.06 -4.00 -1.98
C SER A 49 6.03 -5.18 -1.88
N THR A 50 7.24 -5.04 -2.36
CA THR A 50 8.26 -6.09 -2.33
C THR A 50 8.71 -6.36 -0.90
N THR A 51 8.80 -7.64 -0.54
CA THR A 51 9.33 -8.07 0.75
C THR A 51 10.86 -7.90 0.77
N VAL A 52 11.38 -7.26 1.83
CA VAL A 52 12.81 -7.10 2.06
C VAL A 52 13.22 -8.00 3.22
N THR A 53 13.96 -9.06 2.89
CA THR A 53 14.40 -10.07 3.85
C THR A 53 15.81 -9.80 4.36
N ARG A 54 16.19 -10.51 5.44
CA ARG A 54 17.56 -10.51 5.99
C ARG A 54 18.59 -10.79 4.92
N GLU A 55 18.38 -11.83 4.10
CA GLU A 55 19.33 -12.26 3.07
C GLU A 55 19.52 -11.20 1.96
N MET A 56 18.51 -10.39 1.73
CA MET A 56 18.62 -9.25 0.81
C MET A 56 19.51 -8.16 1.39
N MET A 57 19.37 -7.87 2.68
CA MET A 57 20.21 -6.87 3.37
C MET A 57 21.66 -7.34 3.48
N GLU A 58 21.90 -8.62 3.79
CA GLU A 58 23.24 -9.22 3.80
C GLU A 58 23.96 -9.09 2.46
N ALA A 59 23.22 -9.18 1.35
CA ALA A 59 23.76 -9.03 -0.01
C ALA A 59 24.02 -7.56 -0.40
N ALA A 60 23.67 -6.60 0.44
CA ALA A 60 23.75 -5.15 0.16
C ALA A 60 24.65 -4.43 1.20
N PRO A 61 25.95 -4.60 1.18
CA PRO A 61 26.87 -4.11 2.22
C PRO A 61 26.94 -2.58 2.34
N ASN A 62 26.49 -1.86 1.32
CA ASN A 62 26.48 -0.39 1.32
C ASN A 62 25.10 0.20 1.69
N LEU A 63 24.11 -0.66 1.95
CA LEU A 63 22.73 -0.23 2.22
C LEU A 63 22.65 0.41 3.61
N GLY A 64 22.33 1.70 3.66
CA GLY A 64 22.17 2.45 4.91
C GLY A 64 20.74 2.89 5.18
N LEU A 65 19.83 2.82 4.17
CA LEU A 65 18.46 3.29 4.31
C LEU A 65 17.50 2.47 3.44
N ILE A 66 16.40 2.06 4.05
CA ILE A 66 15.24 1.48 3.35
C ILE A 66 14.08 2.44 3.52
N ILE A 67 13.45 2.86 2.41
CA ILE A 67 12.24 3.69 2.42
C ILE A 67 11.09 2.86 1.89
N ARG A 68 10.09 2.62 2.74
CA ARG A 68 8.82 2.03 2.29
C ARG A 68 7.87 3.12 1.83
N ALA A 69 7.52 3.12 0.55
CA ALA A 69 6.52 4.04 -0.04
C ALA A 69 5.09 3.60 0.34
N GLY A 70 4.79 3.64 1.63
CA GLY A 70 3.52 3.22 2.23
C GLY A 70 3.55 3.35 3.75
N ALA A 71 2.42 3.11 4.41
CA ALA A 71 2.26 3.37 5.84
C ALA A 71 2.79 2.25 6.75
N GLY A 72 2.65 0.98 6.38
CA GLY A 72 3.13 -0.15 7.16
C GLY A 72 4.62 -0.46 6.92
N THR A 73 5.21 -1.34 7.72
CA THR A 73 6.57 -1.86 7.55
C THR A 73 6.61 -3.39 7.58
N ASP A 74 5.46 -4.01 7.52
CA ASP A 74 5.21 -5.45 7.62
C ASP A 74 5.90 -6.30 6.53
N THR A 75 6.30 -5.65 5.44
CA THR A 75 7.05 -6.29 4.34
C THR A 75 8.57 -6.19 4.51
N ILE A 76 9.06 -5.58 5.58
CA ILE A 76 10.49 -5.37 5.83
C ILE A 76 10.87 -6.08 7.13
N ASP A 77 11.94 -6.87 7.11
CA ASP A 77 12.55 -7.42 8.32
C ASP A 77 13.26 -6.29 9.09
N VAL A 78 12.49 -5.61 9.94
CA VAL A 78 12.97 -4.44 10.69
C VAL A 78 14.00 -4.83 11.74
N ASP A 79 13.90 -6.04 12.29
CA ASP A 79 14.86 -6.56 13.27
C ASP A 79 16.22 -6.79 12.61
N ALA A 80 16.23 -7.43 11.45
CA ALA A 80 17.46 -7.57 10.66
C ALA A 80 18.04 -6.22 10.24
N ALA A 81 17.21 -5.27 9.79
CA ALA A 81 17.68 -3.93 9.46
C ALA A 81 18.37 -3.25 10.64
N SER A 82 17.81 -3.38 11.83
CA SER A 82 18.39 -2.83 13.07
C SER A 82 19.73 -3.46 13.40
N GLU A 83 19.87 -4.78 13.25
CA GLU A 83 21.13 -5.49 13.47
C GLU A 83 22.23 -5.05 12.50
N PHE A 84 21.87 -4.78 11.24
CA PHE A 84 22.80 -4.30 10.21
C PHE A 84 23.05 -2.78 10.26
N GLY A 85 22.38 -2.05 11.16
CA GLY A 85 22.49 -0.59 11.25
C GLY A 85 21.83 0.15 10.09
N ILE A 86 20.84 -0.48 9.43
CA ILE A 86 20.09 0.08 8.30
C ILE A 86 18.87 0.83 8.85
N TYR A 87 18.72 2.09 8.50
CA TYR A 87 17.51 2.86 8.85
C TYR A 87 16.33 2.41 8.01
N VAL A 88 15.14 2.29 8.65
CA VAL A 88 13.88 1.99 7.97
C VAL A 88 12.94 3.17 8.14
N CYS A 89 12.50 3.76 7.03
CA CYS A 89 11.54 4.85 7.00
C CYS A 89 10.27 4.43 6.24
N ASN A 90 9.14 4.98 6.65
CA ASN A 90 7.85 4.81 6.00
C ASN A 90 7.17 6.16 5.74
N VAL A 91 6.00 6.14 5.09
CA VAL A 91 5.21 7.34 4.77
C VAL A 91 3.82 7.20 5.40
N PRO A 92 3.67 7.51 6.71
CA PRO A 92 2.40 7.31 7.42
C PRO A 92 1.35 8.33 7.00
N GLY A 93 0.07 7.89 7.00
CA GLY A 93 -1.10 8.76 6.85
C GLY A 93 -1.47 9.17 5.41
N GLN A 94 -0.57 9.10 4.46
CA GLN A 94 -0.82 9.58 3.08
C GLN A 94 -1.94 8.81 2.34
N ASN A 95 -2.18 7.57 2.71
CA ASN A 95 -3.24 6.75 2.13
C ASN A 95 -4.52 6.70 2.98
N ALA A 96 -4.59 7.42 4.11
CA ALA A 96 -5.69 7.28 5.07
C ALA A 96 -7.05 7.62 4.45
N VAL A 97 -7.13 8.68 3.67
CA VAL A 97 -8.34 9.08 2.95
C VAL A 97 -8.76 8.01 1.94
N ALA A 98 -7.84 7.56 1.09
CA ALA A 98 -8.13 6.57 0.06
C ALA A 98 -8.61 5.22 0.67
N VAL A 99 -7.98 4.79 1.77
CA VAL A 99 -8.40 3.57 2.49
C VAL A 99 -9.78 3.75 3.12
N ALA A 100 -10.08 4.91 3.69
CA ALA A 100 -11.38 5.21 4.27
C ALA A 100 -12.49 5.23 3.20
N GLU A 101 -12.23 5.80 2.03
CA GLU A 101 -13.16 5.80 0.90
C GLU A 101 -13.41 4.38 0.39
N LEU A 102 -12.37 3.58 0.23
CA LEU A 102 -12.50 2.17 -0.14
C LEU A 102 -13.32 1.39 0.91
N THR A 103 -13.08 1.65 2.20
CA THR A 103 -13.82 1.01 3.30
C THR A 103 -15.32 1.28 3.18
N LEU A 104 -15.72 2.53 2.98
CA LEU A 104 -17.12 2.88 2.81
C LEU A 104 -17.70 2.34 1.49
N GLY A 105 -16.91 2.33 0.43
CA GLY A 105 -17.28 1.68 -0.83
C GLY A 105 -17.59 0.20 -0.64
N LEU A 106 -16.79 -0.53 0.12
CA LEU A 106 -17.00 -1.94 0.45
C LEU A 106 -18.24 -2.14 1.35
N VAL A 107 -18.44 -1.29 2.35
CA VAL A 107 -19.65 -1.31 3.20
C VAL A 107 -20.91 -1.14 2.36
N LEU A 108 -20.93 -0.17 1.44
CA LEU A 108 -22.04 0.05 0.51
C LEU A 108 -22.22 -1.13 -0.45
N ALA A 109 -21.11 -1.67 -0.97
CA ALA A 109 -21.16 -2.80 -1.89
C ALA A 109 -21.75 -4.06 -1.23
N LEU A 110 -21.45 -4.28 0.04
CA LEU A 110 -22.01 -5.38 0.84
C LEU A 110 -23.49 -5.14 1.13
N ASP A 111 -23.86 -3.98 1.68
CA ASP A 111 -25.26 -3.67 2.04
C ASP A 111 -26.19 -3.71 0.84
N ARG A 112 -25.75 -3.17 -0.30
CA ARG A 112 -26.56 -3.06 -1.52
C ARG A 112 -26.43 -4.25 -2.47
N GLY A 113 -25.59 -5.24 -2.14
CA GLY A 113 -25.32 -6.40 -3.00
C GLY A 113 -24.78 -6.03 -4.38
N ILE A 114 -23.94 -4.96 -4.48
CA ILE A 114 -23.49 -4.42 -5.77
C ILE A 114 -22.73 -5.47 -6.58
N THR A 115 -21.80 -6.19 -5.96
CA THR A 115 -21.01 -7.20 -6.64
C THR A 115 -21.88 -8.34 -7.18
N GLN A 116 -22.80 -8.83 -6.35
CA GLN A 116 -23.70 -9.93 -6.72
C GLN A 116 -24.65 -9.50 -7.85
N SER A 117 -25.26 -8.31 -7.74
CA SER A 117 -26.16 -7.81 -8.78
C SER A 117 -25.45 -7.57 -10.11
N THR A 118 -24.19 -7.11 -10.06
CA THR A 118 -23.36 -6.94 -11.26
C THR A 118 -23.05 -8.29 -11.92
N ASN A 119 -22.72 -9.31 -11.13
CA ASN A 119 -22.44 -10.66 -11.65
C ASN A 119 -23.69 -11.31 -12.23
N ASP A 120 -24.84 -11.20 -11.57
CA ASP A 120 -26.12 -11.67 -12.09
C ASP A 120 -26.43 -11.00 -13.45
N LEU A 121 -26.25 -9.68 -13.54
CA LEU A 121 -26.50 -8.93 -14.77
C LEU A 121 -25.56 -9.34 -15.92
N LYS A 122 -24.28 -9.56 -15.63
CA LYS A 122 -23.31 -10.09 -16.62
C LYS A 122 -23.72 -11.46 -17.12
N GLY A 123 -24.35 -12.28 -16.27
CA GLY A 123 -24.95 -13.56 -16.62
C GLY A 123 -26.32 -13.44 -17.32
N SER A 124 -26.73 -12.23 -17.72
CA SER A 124 -28.05 -11.95 -18.30
C SER A 124 -29.23 -12.27 -17.36
N TYR A 125 -28.99 -12.28 -16.05
CA TYR A 125 -30.00 -12.54 -15.05
C TYR A 125 -30.40 -11.25 -14.35
N TRP A 126 -31.67 -10.82 -14.54
CA TRP A 126 -32.24 -9.64 -13.92
C TRP A 126 -33.17 -10.03 -12.76
N ASN A 127 -32.80 -9.71 -11.52
CA ASN A 127 -33.62 -9.96 -10.35
C ASN A 127 -33.66 -8.76 -9.41
N LYS A 128 -34.52 -7.79 -9.72
CA LYS A 128 -34.70 -6.58 -8.90
C LYS A 128 -35.13 -6.91 -7.48
N ALA A 129 -36.03 -7.89 -7.30
CA ALA A 129 -36.58 -8.25 -5.99
C ALA A 129 -35.48 -8.72 -5.02
N LYS A 130 -34.54 -9.57 -5.47
CA LYS A 130 -33.42 -10.07 -4.67
C LYS A 130 -32.56 -8.96 -4.02
N TYR A 131 -32.47 -7.80 -4.69
CA TYR A 131 -31.61 -6.69 -4.25
C TYR A 131 -32.40 -5.50 -3.66
N SER A 132 -33.72 -5.68 -3.44
CA SER A 132 -34.59 -4.65 -2.87
C SER A 132 -34.55 -4.60 -1.34
N ASP A 133 -34.07 -5.65 -0.68
CA ASP A 133 -34.10 -5.84 0.78
C ASP A 133 -32.88 -5.25 1.51
N ALA A 134 -32.10 -4.41 0.84
CA ALA A 134 -30.97 -3.74 1.47
C ALA A 134 -31.44 -2.79 2.58
N SER A 135 -30.86 -2.91 3.76
CA SER A 135 -31.24 -2.11 4.94
C SER A 135 -30.84 -0.64 4.83
N GLY A 136 -29.79 -0.35 4.04
CA GLY A 136 -29.19 0.98 3.95
C GLY A 136 -28.30 1.29 5.16
N LEU A 137 -27.63 2.42 5.15
CA LEU A 137 -26.70 2.81 6.21
C LEU A 137 -27.32 3.81 7.21
N LYS A 138 -28.31 4.58 6.79
CA LYS A 138 -28.92 5.62 7.62
C LYS A 138 -29.46 5.08 8.95
N GLY A 139 -29.05 5.70 10.04
CA GLY A 139 -29.46 5.33 11.39
C GLY A 139 -28.79 4.08 11.96
N ARG A 140 -27.83 3.48 11.26
CA ARG A 140 -27.08 2.32 11.76
C ARG A 140 -25.86 2.74 12.57
N ASN A 141 -25.48 1.88 13.52
CA ASN A 141 -24.26 2.07 14.30
C ASN A 141 -23.07 1.37 13.62
N ILE A 142 -21.97 2.09 13.49
CA ILE A 142 -20.68 1.57 13.00
C ILE A 142 -19.72 1.50 14.16
N GLY A 143 -19.23 0.31 14.49
CA GLY A 143 -18.12 0.11 15.42
C GLY A 143 -16.79 0.21 14.68
N ILE A 144 -15.87 1.04 15.17
CA ILE A 144 -14.52 1.20 14.61
C ILE A 144 -13.51 0.64 15.61
N LEU A 145 -12.85 -0.46 15.24
CA LEU A 145 -11.78 -1.03 16.04
C LEU A 145 -10.45 -0.44 15.57
N GLY A 146 -9.86 0.42 16.42
CA GLY A 146 -8.68 1.24 16.08
C GLY A 146 -9.07 2.60 15.50
N PHE A 147 -8.78 3.68 16.27
CA PHE A 147 -9.13 5.06 15.93
C PHE A 147 -7.88 5.90 15.62
N GLY A 148 -7.02 5.37 14.74
CA GLY A 148 -5.89 6.10 14.14
C GLY A 148 -6.34 6.93 12.93
N SER A 149 -5.39 7.33 12.08
CA SER A 149 -5.65 8.16 10.90
C SER A 149 -6.74 7.61 9.98
N ILE A 150 -6.72 6.32 9.68
CA ILE A 150 -7.73 5.67 8.84
C ILE A 150 -9.10 5.61 9.56
N GLY A 151 -9.12 5.16 10.82
CA GLY A 151 -10.37 5.06 11.59
C GLY A 151 -11.06 6.42 11.75
N TYR A 152 -10.30 7.48 11.95
CA TYR A 152 -10.80 8.85 11.99
C TYR A 152 -11.44 9.25 10.65
N GLU A 153 -10.75 9.02 9.52
CA GLU A 153 -11.26 9.35 8.19
C GLU A 153 -12.51 8.53 7.80
N VAL A 154 -12.60 7.27 8.26
CA VAL A 154 -13.83 6.46 8.13
C VAL A 154 -14.97 7.08 8.95
N ALA A 155 -14.72 7.44 10.22
CA ALA A 155 -15.74 8.02 11.10
C ALA A 155 -16.30 9.33 10.55
N VAL A 156 -15.43 10.23 10.09
CA VAL A 156 -15.83 11.53 9.51
C VAL A 156 -16.76 11.33 8.32
N ARG A 157 -16.43 10.40 7.43
CA ARG A 157 -17.23 10.11 6.23
C ARG A 157 -18.50 9.34 6.55
N ALA A 158 -18.45 8.40 7.48
CA ALA A 158 -19.61 7.61 7.89
C ALA A 158 -20.73 8.48 8.47
N LYS A 159 -20.41 9.56 9.20
CA LYS A 159 -21.38 10.52 9.73
C LYS A 159 -22.28 11.14 8.64
N ALA A 160 -21.78 11.27 7.42
CA ALA A 160 -22.58 11.83 6.31
C ALA A 160 -23.71 10.90 5.84
N PHE A 161 -23.68 9.63 6.22
CA PHE A 161 -24.76 8.68 5.90
C PHE A 161 -25.90 8.70 6.93
N GLY A 162 -25.81 9.50 8.00
CA GLY A 162 -26.82 9.60 9.05
C GLY A 162 -26.73 8.48 10.07
#